data_c0d1897c1c61c22914869c282b66421a
#
_entry.id   c0d1897c1c61c22914869c282b66421a
#
_cell.length_a   1.000
_cell.length_b   1.000
_cell.length_c   1.000
_cell.angle_alpha   90.00
_cell.angle_beta   90.00
_cell.angle_gamma   90.00
#
_symmetry.space_group_name_H-M   'P 1'
#
loop_
_entity.id
_entity.type
_entity.pdbx_description
1 polymer ?
#
loop_
_entity_poly.entity_id
_entity_poly.type
_entity_poly.pdbx_seq_one_letter_code
_entity_poly.pdbx_strand_id
1 'polypeptide(L)'
;MEAIVAVNADWGIGAQGTQSVVLRADRKHFRELTDGAAVIVGRKTLEDFPGGRPLKGRHNIVVTRQALEIEGAQVAHTTGEALALAGAYERCLVIGGASVYRQFFPYLDRVEVTKIDLSPVSDSFFPDLDREPDWDCVSQGPWQEEDGVRYCFCTYERRKAPTAEDKAREYARLLVEVGVNVQRGQTLVISSGVDCAAFTRLCVEAGYAAGAREVVVRWNDEKIARLRYLHAADEVFDSVPDWQRSMMVGYAREGAAFLSVGGSDPEAFLGVDADRLLRYSRAYGRDMGEFRSRLMANRNAWSLGAIPVESWARKVFPDLDGPAAVERLWEAIYRSVRVSGRGDAVEKWLAHTATLRARLDRLNEWHFVSLRYRSGLGTDLTIRLPKNHLWAGGSSQTPEGQRFIANMPTEEIFTAPLRDGIDGVAAASLPLVHDGHVIEGLRFVIEQGRIVEVHADSGEDVVKNAIRVDEGACRFGEVALVPYDSPIRSQEILFYDTLFDENAACHLAFGDAYPECVRGGEDMTAEELYAEGLNHSDTHVDFMIGTHDLSIIGTRADGSEIVVFENGNFAF
;
A
#
# COMPACT_ATOMS: atom_id res chain seq x y z
N MET A 1 14.88 24.25 15.05
CA MET A 1 15.35 24.35 16.45
C MET A 1 16.31 23.21 16.73
N GLU A 2 17.35 23.45 17.53
CA GLU A 2 18.37 22.43 17.85
C GLU A 2 18.27 21.98 19.32
N ALA A 3 18.87 20.82 19.63
CA ALA A 3 19.16 20.44 21.00
C ALA A 3 20.62 19.98 21.12
N ILE A 4 21.15 20.01 22.33
CA ILE A 4 22.45 19.41 22.66
C ILE A 4 22.30 18.58 23.93
N VAL A 5 22.81 17.35 23.91
CA VAL A 5 22.65 16.40 25.00
C VAL A 5 23.81 15.41 25.07
N ALA A 6 24.23 15.04 26.27
CA ALA A 6 25.10 13.90 26.49
C ALA A 6 24.24 12.72 26.97
N VAL A 7 24.40 11.58 26.35
CA VAL A 7 23.63 10.35 26.64
C VAL A 7 24.55 9.17 26.92
N ASN A 8 24.13 8.31 27.83
CA ASN A 8 24.77 7.03 28.10
C ASN A 8 24.37 6.01 27.00
N ALA A 9 24.91 4.79 27.06
CA ALA A 9 24.64 3.75 26.09
C ALA A 9 23.14 3.33 26.00
N ASP A 10 22.35 3.60 27.04
CA ASP A 10 20.91 3.39 27.12
C ASP A 10 20.08 4.68 26.95
N TRP A 11 20.67 5.74 26.39
CA TRP A 11 20.07 7.07 26.23
C TRP A 11 19.70 7.78 27.55
N GLY A 12 20.23 7.30 28.68
CA GLY A 12 20.14 7.98 29.96
C GLY A 12 20.94 9.27 29.99
N ILE A 13 20.38 10.32 30.61
CA ILE A 13 21.00 11.67 30.69
C ILE A 13 21.34 12.09 32.09
N GLY A 14 20.89 11.31 33.09
CA GLY A 14 21.17 11.61 34.48
C GLY A 14 20.34 10.81 35.46
N ALA A 15 20.68 10.94 36.74
CA ALA A 15 19.94 10.37 37.87
C ALA A 15 19.90 11.38 39.03
N GLN A 16 18.79 11.39 39.77
CA GLN A 16 18.57 12.28 40.95
C GLN A 16 18.78 13.78 40.66
N GLY A 17 18.50 14.19 39.42
CA GLY A 17 18.57 15.59 38.97
C GLY A 17 19.95 16.03 38.50
N THR A 18 20.96 15.17 38.47
CA THR A 18 22.33 15.50 38.04
C THR A 18 22.77 14.62 36.86
N GLN A 19 23.74 15.08 36.10
CA GLN A 19 24.32 14.32 34.99
C GLN A 19 25.18 13.16 35.55
N SER A 20 24.92 11.93 35.05
CA SER A 20 25.57 10.71 35.57
C SER A 20 27.05 10.62 35.23
N VAL A 21 27.49 11.17 34.10
CA VAL A 21 28.88 11.17 33.63
C VAL A 21 29.23 12.58 33.16
N VAL A 22 30.35 13.09 33.59
CA VAL A 22 30.84 14.43 33.27
C VAL A 22 32.18 14.34 32.55
N LEU A 23 32.24 14.75 31.30
CA LEU A 23 33.46 14.81 30.49
C LEU A 23 33.88 16.28 30.22
N ARG A 24 35.15 16.54 30.32
CA ARG A 24 35.69 17.88 29.99
C ARG A 24 35.52 18.20 28.50
N ALA A 25 35.69 17.19 27.65
CA ALA A 25 35.49 17.30 26.22
C ALA A 25 34.03 17.65 25.88
N ASP A 26 33.04 17.01 26.51
CA ASP A 26 31.64 17.33 26.35
C ASP A 26 31.30 18.76 26.79
N ARG A 27 31.81 19.19 27.95
CA ARG A 27 31.62 20.55 28.44
C ARG A 27 32.27 21.61 27.51
N LYS A 28 33.42 21.28 26.87
CA LYS A 28 34.04 22.14 25.88
C LYS A 28 33.16 22.22 24.63
N HIS A 29 32.75 21.11 24.10
CA HIS A 29 31.87 21.01 22.93
C HIS A 29 30.52 21.73 23.16
N PHE A 30 29.88 21.51 24.30
CA PHE A 30 28.69 22.26 24.71
C PHE A 30 28.93 23.79 24.70
N ARG A 31 30.04 24.23 25.24
CA ARG A 31 30.37 25.67 25.29
C ARG A 31 30.53 26.27 23.90
N GLU A 32 31.25 25.56 23.02
CA GLU A 32 31.51 26.01 21.65
C GLU A 32 30.21 26.08 20.83
N LEU A 33 29.34 25.09 20.95
CA LEU A 33 28.07 25.03 20.21
C LEU A 33 27.02 26.03 20.71
N THR A 34 27.04 26.37 21.99
CA THR A 34 26.03 27.28 22.56
C THR A 34 26.46 28.74 22.63
N ASP A 35 27.71 29.07 22.29
CA ASP A 35 28.23 30.44 22.43
C ASP A 35 27.48 31.43 21.53
N GLY A 36 26.99 32.52 22.12
CA GLY A 36 26.17 33.53 21.44
C GLY A 36 24.75 33.12 21.09
N ALA A 37 24.37 31.85 21.30
CA ALA A 37 23.04 31.35 20.98
C ALA A 37 22.02 31.61 22.10
N ALA A 38 20.72 31.52 21.75
CA ALA A 38 19.68 31.34 22.76
C ALA A 38 19.70 29.91 23.30
N VAL A 39 19.44 29.72 24.60
CA VAL A 39 19.38 28.42 25.22
C VAL A 39 18.11 28.28 26.02
N ILE A 40 17.36 27.17 25.81
CA ILE A 40 16.16 26.83 26.55
C ILE A 40 16.49 25.80 27.61
N VAL A 41 16.23 26.10 28.87
CA VAL A 41 16.55 25.26 30.01
C VAL A 41 15.40 25.20 31.01
N GLY A 42 15.22 24.08 31.67
CA GLY A 42 14.29 23.97 32.79
C GLY A 42 14.86 24.56 34.09
N ARG A 43 13.98 25.14 34.92
CA ARG A 43 14.40 25.75 36.22
C ARG A 43 15.27 24.81 37.06
N LYS A 44 14.90 23.55 37.22
CA LYS A 44 15.68 22.60 38.05
C LYS A 44 17.08 22.37 37.48
N THR A 45 17.22 22.33 36.14
CA THR A 45 18.54 22.18 35.49
C THR A 45 19.37 23.44 35.64
N LEU A 46 18.73 24.63 35.61
CA LEU A 46 19.41 25.88 35.88
C LEU A 46 19.99 25.91 37.32
N GLU A 47 19.23 25.41 38.31
CA GLU A 47 19.66 25.33 39.68
C GLU A 47 20.92 24.45 39.89
N ASP A 48 21.14 23.48 39.01
CA ASP A 48 22.32 22.59 38.98
C ASP A 48 23.53 23.23 38.29
N PHE A 49 23.36 24.39 37.63
CA PHE A 49 24.48 25.11 37.07
C PHE A 49 25.38 25.74 38.15
N PRO A 50 26.66 26.02 37.84
CA PRO A 50 27.56 26.65 38.79
C PRO A 50 26.99 27.94 39.37
N GLY A 51 26.66 27.89 40.69
CA GLY A 51 26.04 29.00 41.40
C GLY A 51 24.57 29.24 41.08
N GLY A 52 23.88 28.32 40.41
CA GLY A 52 22.46 28.41 40.05
C GLY A 52 22.14 29.58 39.12
N ARG A 53 23.13 30.02 38.30
CA ARG A 53 23.04 31.24 37.47
C ARG A 53 22.93 30.91 35.97
N PRO A 54 22.23 31.79 35.20
CA PRO A 54 22.18 31.71 33.74
C PRO A 54 23.59 31.71 33.09
N LEU A 55 23.72 31.02 31.98
CA LEU A 55 25.00 30.89 31.25
C LEU A 55 25.43 32.22 30.68
N LYS A 56 26.68 32.63 30.95
CA LYS A 56 27.27 33.85 30.39
C LYS A 56 27.49 33.72 28.87
N GLY A 57 27.24 34.82 28.13
CA GLY A 57 27.40 34.85 26.68
C GLY A 57 26.31 34.08 25.92
N ARG A 58 25.17 33.77 26.55
CA ARG A 58 23.99 33.13 25.98
C ARG A 58 22.76 33.96 26.29
N HIS A 59 21.74 33.81 25.47
CA HIS A 59 20.39 34.31 25.75
C HIS A 59 19.59 33.21 26.43
N ASN A 60 19.50 33.30 27.77
CA ASN A 60 18.89 32.23 28.56
C ASN A 60 17.36 32.40 28.59
N ILE A 61 16.63 31.33 28.25
CA ILE A 61 15.18 31.19 28.34
C ILE A 61 14.88 30.05 29.32
N VAL A 62 14.30 30.39 30.47
CA VAL A 62 14.02 29.42 31.54
C VAL A 62 12.57 29.03 31.51
N VAL A 63 12.30 27.74 31.35
CA VAL A 63 10.92 27.19 31.35
C VAL A 63 10.54 26.78 32.78
N THR A 64 9.47 27.40 33.31
CA THR A 64 8.97 27.10 34.66
C THR A 64 7.50 27.48 34.80
N ARG A 65 6.73 26.71 35.61
CA ARG A 65 5.34 27.02 35.96
C ARG A 65 5.24 28.04 37.12
N GLN A 66 6.36 28.36 37.77
CA GLN A 66 6.38 29.29 38.89
C GLN A 66 6.53 30.73 38.40
N ALA A 67 5.82 31.65 39.03
CA ALA A 67 5.99 33.07 38.79
C ALA A 67 7.29 33.54 39.47
N LEU A 68 8.39 33.53 38.71
CA LEU A 68 9.75 33.88 39.16
C LEU A 68 10.36 34.87 38.17
N GLU A 69 11.10 35.83 38.71
CA GLU A 69 12.05 36.61 37.93
C GLU A 69 13.47 36.04 38.15
N ILE A 70 14.21 35.85 37.06
CA ILE A 70 15.56 35.28 37.10
C ILE A 70 16.49 36.31 36.43
N GLU A 71 17.40 36.89 37.20
CA GLU A 71 18.36 37.85 36.70
C GLU A 71 19.23 37.23 35.60
N GLY A 72 19.31 37.85 34.43
CA GLY A 72 20.05 37.35 33.27
C GLY A 72 19.35 36.28 32.45
N ALA A 73 18.05 36.02 32.66
CA ALA A 73 17.25 35.12 31.84
C ALA A 73 15.84 35.66 31.57
N GLN A 74 15.28 35.28 30.45
CA GLN A 74 13.83 35.42 30.15
C GLN A 74 13.09 34.19 30.70
N VAL A 75 11.95 34.41 31.32
CA VAL A 75 11.15 33.32 31.88
C VAL A 75 9.96 33.03 30.96
N ALA A 76 9.73 31.76 30.64
CA ALA A 76 8.59 31.28 29.90
C ALA A 76 7.78 30.27 30.76
N HIS A 77 6.48 30.39 30.77
CA HIS A 77 5.59 29.54 31.55
C HIS A 77 5.02 28.38 30.73
N THR A 78 5.09 28.48 29.40
CA THR A 78 4.61 27.49 28.43
C THR A 78 5.65 27.26 27.34
N THR A 79 5.54 26.11 26.65
CA THR A 79 6.35 25.80 25.46
C THR A 79 6.13 26.85 24.36
N GLY A 80 4.89 27.32 24.16
CA GLY A 80 4.56 28.35 23.16
C GLY A 80 5.26 29.69 23.45
N GLU A 81 5.27 30.15 24.73
CA GLU A 81 6.00 31.36 25.12
C GLU A 81 7.52 31.21 24.89
N ALA A 82 8.09 30.07 25.25
CA ALA A 82 9.51 29.82 25.04
C ALA A 82 9.88 29.79 23.54
N LEU A 83 9.02 29.22 22.70
CA LEU A 83 9.19 29.21 21.24
C LEU A 83 9.10 30.65 20.66
N ALA A 84 8.17 31.46 21.15
CA ALA A 84 8.03 32.84 20.73
C ALA A 84 9.28 33.67 21.10
N LEU A 85 9.81 33.50 22.33
CA LEU A 85 11.06 34.13 22.75
C LEU A 85 12.24 33.64 21.93
N ALA A 86 12.33 32.34 21.66
CA ALA A 86 13.40 31.73 20.86
C ALA A 86 13.41 32.25 19.42
N GLY A 87 12.25 32.54 18.85
CA GLY A 87 12.11 33.08 17.48
C GLY A 87 12.76 34.44 17.23
N ALA A 88 13.17 35.17 18.30
CA ALA A 88 13.92 36.41 18.19
C ALA A 88 15.42 36.20 17.88
N TYR A 89 15.90 34.96 17.91
CA TYR A 89 17.31 34.61 17.78
C TYR A 89 17.55 33.72 16.58
N GLU A 90 18.63 33.91 15.87
CA GLU A 90 19.03 33.14 14.70
C GLU A 90 19.28 31.66 15.05
N ARG A 91 19.82 31.40 16.25
CA ARG A 91 20.11 30.05 16.74
C ARG A 91 19.60 29.84 18.15
N CYS A 92 18.90 28.76 18.37
CA CYS A 92 18.39 28.40 19.69
C CYS A 92 18.54 26.88 19.94
N LEU A 93 19.13 26.53 21.09
CA LEU A 93 19.36 25.16 21.52
C LEU A 93 18.58 24.84 22.81
N VAL A 94 17.89 23.71 22.80
CA VAL A 94 17.34 23.10 24.01
C VAL A 94 18.46 22.36 24.72
N ILE A 95 18.72 22.71 26.00
CA ILE A 95 19.86 22.21 26.77
C ILE A 95 19.44 21.41 28.02
N GLY A 96 18.14 21.15 28.16
CA GLY A 96 17.66 20.23 29.18
C GLY A 96 16.78 20.84 30.27
N GLY A 97 16.35 20.06 31.30
CA GLY A 97 16.52 18.61 31.48
C GLY A 97 15.45 17.76 30.80
N ALA A 98 15.31 16.52 31.21
CA ALA A 98 14.45 15.51 30.57
C ALA A 98 13.03 16.01 30.23
N SER A 99 12.38 16.69 31.15
CA SER A 99 11.03 17.25 30.94
C SER A 99 11.02 18.31 29.83
N VAL A 100 12.06 19.16 29.75
CA VAL A 100 12.17 20.20 28.70
C VAL A 100 12.52 19.55 27.38
N TYR A 101 13.46 18.62 27.31
CA TYR A 101 13.73 17.87 26.09
C TYR A 101 12.44 17.23 25.53
N ARG A 102 11.66 16.55 26.37
CA ARG A 102 10.40 15.91 25.94
C ARG A 102 9.37 16.90 25.42
N GLN A 103 9.24 18.08 26.04
CA GLN A 103 8.30 19.12 25.60
C GLN A 103 8.70 19.75 24.27
N PHE A 104 9.99 19.90 24.02
CA PHE A 104 10.50 20.53 22.81
C PHE A 104 10.86 19.55 21.70
N PHE A 105 10.86 18.23 21.97
CA PHE A 105 11.20 17.19 20.99
C PHE A 105 10.43 17.30 19.66
N PRO A 106 9.11 17.60 19.64
CA PRO A 106 8.39 17.79 18.38
C PRO A 106 8.89 18.96 17.52
N TYR A 107 9.60 19.92 18.10
CA TYR A 107 10.08 21.13 17.43
C TYR A 107 11.56 21.09 17.07
N LEU A 108 12.24 19.98 17.39
CA LEU A 108 13.66 19.81 17.08
C LEU A 108 13.84 19.32 15.64
N ASP A 109 14.77 19.93 14.92
CA ASP A 109 15.19 19.52 13.58
C ASP A 109 16.59 18.90 13.60
N ARG A 110 17.39 19.23 14.65
CA ARG A 110 18.77 18.78 14.81
C ARG A 110 19.10 18.57 16.28
N VAL A 111 19.86 17.51 16.56
CA VAL A 111 20.36 17.19 17.91
C VAL A 111 21.84 16.85 17.85
N GLU A 112 22.64 17.62 18.60
CA GLU A 112 24.03 17.30 18.84
C GLU A 112 24.12 16.38 20.06
N VAL A 113 24.65 15.19 19.85
CA VAL A 113 24.66 14.12 20.87
C VAL A 113 26.09 13.74 21.22
N THR A 114 26.45 13.83 22.49
CA THR A 114 27.65 13.16 23.00
C THR A 114 27.26 11.77 23.48
N LYS A 115 27.58 10.73 22.68
CA LYS A 115 27.38 9.33 23.10
C LYS A 115 28.49 8.88 24.00
N ILE A 116 28.16 8.32 25.16
CA ILE A 116 29.08 7.83 26.20
C ILE A 116 28.89 6.31 26.33
N ASP A 117 29.99 5.56 26.19
CA ASP A 117 30.02 4.11 26.23
C ASP A 117 30.04 3.60 27.67
N LEU A 118 29.02 3.97 28.43
CA LEU A 118 28.75 3.50 29.81
C LEU A 118 27.24 3.38 30.00
N SER A 119 26.83 2.53 30.94
CA SER A 119 25.41 2.33 31.36
C SER A 119 25.24 2.53 32.88
N PRO A 120 25.47 3.75 33.40
CA PRO A 120 25.17 4.04 34.81
C PRO A 120 23.66 4.04 35.04
N VAL A 121 23.23 3.81 36.25
CA VAL A 121 21.81 3.89 36.61
C VAL A 121 21.29 5.29 36.29
N SER A 122 20.27 5.35 35.46
CA SER A 122 19.62 6.60 35.03
C SER A 122 18.13 6.57 35.37
N ASP A 123 17.56 7.70 35.81
CA ASP A 123 16.13 7.92 36.01
C ASP A 123 15.53 8.92 35.03
N SER A 124 16.40 9.52 34.22
CA SER A 124 16.07 10.54 33.25
C SER A 124 16.70 10.19 31.89
N PHE A 125 15.89 10.22 30.82
CA PHE A 125 16.29 9.75 29.50
C PHE A 125 15.94 10.80 28.44
N PHE A 126 16.76 10.83 27.38
CA PHE A 126 16.46 11.45 26.09
C PHE A 126 15.83 10.38 25.19
N PRO A 127 14.96 10.75 24.21
CA PRO A 127 14.48 9.78 23.22
C PRO A 127 15.63 9.08 22.49
N ASP A 128 15.52 7.78 22.28
CA ASP A 128 16.51 6.97 21.58
C ASP A 128 16.45 7.25 20.06
N LEU A 129 17.28 8.19 19.58
CA LEU A 129 17.29 8.61 18.19
C LEU A 129 17.77 7.52 17.22
N ASP A 130 18.44 6.48 17.71
CA ASP A 130 18.81 5.32 16.88
C ASP A 130 17.59 4.46 16.52
N ARG A 131 16.50 4.57 17.31
CA ARG A 131 15.24 3.84 17.11
C ARG A 131 14.09 4.72 16.64
N GLU A 132 14.27 6.04 16.71
CA GLU A 132 13.24 6.97 16.23
C GLU A 132 13.20 6.99 14.70
N PRO A 133 12.07 6.62 14.04
CA PRO A 133 12.00 6.44 12.60
C PRO A 133 12.19 7.74 11.82
N ASP A 134 12.01 8.89 12.48
CA ASP A 134 12.10 10.22 11.87
C ASP A 134 13.45 10.89 12.05
N TRP A 135 14.47 10.16 12.52
CA TRP A 135 15.78 10.73 12.77
C TRP A 135 16.89 9.93 12.08
N ASP A 136 17.89 10.64 11.54
CA ASP A 136 19.09 10.06 10.96
C ASP A 136 20.33 10.58 11.70
N CYS A 137 21.27 9.67 12.00
CA CYS A 137 22.60 10.05 12.40
C CYS A 137 23.39 10.49 11.15
N VAL A 138 23.44 11.79 10.90
CA VAL A 138 24.08 12.37 9.69
C VAL A 138 25.59 12.53 9.85
N SER A 139 26.10 12.52 11.07
CA SER A 139 27.53 12.57 11.37
C SER A 139 27.85 11.84 12.65
N GLN A 140 28.88 11.02 12.62
CA GLN A 140 29.47 10.38 13.79
C GLN A 140 30.99 10.53 13.76
N GLY A 141 31.52 11.23 14.77
CA GLY A 141 32.95 11.37 14.96
C GLY A 141 33.61 10.09 15.44
N PRO A 142 34.96 10.02 15.43
CA PRO A 142 35.67 8.88 15.99
C PRO A 142 35.45 8.76 17.50
N TRP A 143 35.46 7.53 18.00
CA TRP A 143 35.46 7.27 19.43
C TRP A 143 36.74 7.78 20.04
N GLN A 144 36.62 8.55 21.10
CA GLN A 144 37.66 9.13 21.91
C GLN A 144 37.59 8.59 23.33
N GLU A 145 38.62 8.86 24.15
CA GLU A 145 38.65 8.42 25.55
C GLU A 145 39.11 9.55 26.45
N GLU A 146 38.43 9.78 27.55
CA GLU A 146 38.81 10.70 28.62
C GLU A 146 38.61 9.98 29.99
N ASP A 147 39.67 9.91 30.77
CA ASP A 147 39.70 9.31 32.12
C ASP A 147 39.10 7.86 32.14
N GLY A 148 39.37 7.04 31.09
CA GLY A 148 38.88 5.67 30.98
C GLY A 148 37.45 5.55 30.45
N VAL A 149 36.82 6.66 30.07
CA VAL A 149 35.45 6.70 29.51
C VAL A 149 35.51 6.96 28.02
N ARG A 150 34.96 6.06 27.22
CA ARG A 150 34.85 6.22 25.76
C ARG A 150 33.63 7.07 25.42
N TYR A 151 33.80 7.97 24.46
CA TYR A 151 32.72 8.82 23.96
C TYR A 151 32.93 9.18 22.48
N CYS A 152 31.84 9.58 21.80
CA CYS A 152 31.91 10.18 20.48
C CYS A 152 30.85 11.28 20.31
N PHE A 153 31.12 12.23 19.41
CA PHE A 153 30.15 13.26 19.04
C PHE A 153 29.38 12.80 17.81
N CYS A 154 28.06 12.91 17.87
CA CYS A 154 27.15 12.56 16.78
C CYS A 154 26.21 13.73 16.51
N THR A 155 25.85 13.93 15.27
CA THR A 155 24.79 14.84 14.87
C THR A 155 23.63 14.06 14.30
N TYR A 156 22.45 14.28 14.84
CA TYR A 156 21.19 13.74 14.32
C TYR A 156 20.37 14.85 13.69
N GLU A 157 19.78 14.57 12.54
CA GLU A 157 18.85 15.47 11.89
C GLU A 157 17.50 14.79 11.69
N ARG A 158 16.42 15.57 11.87
CA ARG A 158 15.08 15.08 11.61
C ARG A 158 14.90 14.93 10.11
N ARG A 159 14.44 13.75 9.66
CA ARG A 159 14.05 13.51 8.28
C ARG A 159 12.97 14.50 7.88
N LYS A 160 13.15 15.17 6.76
CA LYS A 160 12.09 15.99 6.19
C LYS A 160 10.87 15.11 5.88
N ALA A 161 9.68 15.64 6.07
CA ALA A 161 8.47 14.97 5.62
C ALA A 161 8.58 14.71 4.10
N PRO A 162 8.27 13.51 3.63
CA PRO A 162 8.30 13.21 2.20
C PRO A 162 7.34 14.13 1.43
N THR A 163 7.80 14.61 0.31
CA THR A 163 6.97 15.42 -0.61
C THR A 163 6.07 14.51 -1.45
N ALA A 164 5.06 15.10 -2.10
CA ALA A 164 4.24 14.37 -3.08
C ALA A 164 5.09 13.80 -4.23
N GLU A 165 6.15 14.51 -4.63
CA GLU A 165 7.09 14.03 -5.65
C GLU A 165 7.90 12.82 -5.17
N ASP A 166 8.37 12.81 -3.92
CA ASP A 166 9.08 11.65 -3.34
C ASP A 166 8.19 10.41 -3.35
N LYS A 167 6.92 10.53 -2.95
CA LYS A 167 5.93 9.43 -3.00
C LYS A 167 5.66 8.99 -4.43
N ALA A 168 5.49 9.91 -5.37
CA ALA A 168 5.24 9.57 -6.77
C ALA A 168 6.44 8.84 -7.40
N ARG A 169 7.67 9.27 -7.13
CA ARG A 169 8.90 8.59 -7.59
C ARG A 169 9.04 7.21 -6.98
N GLU A 170 8.78 7.07 -5.69
CA GLU A 170 8.81 5.78 -5.01
C GLU A 170 7.77 4.81 -5.58
N TYR A 171 6.54 5.28 -5.86
CA TYR A 171 5.51 4.45 -6.48
C TYR A 171 5.86 4.03 -7.91
N ALA A 172 6.37 4.95 -8.73
CA ALA A 172 6.83 4.63 -10.07
C ALA A 172 7.94 3.58 -10.07
N ARG A 173 8.90 3.72 -9.14
CA ARG A 173 9.96 2.73 -8.91
C ARG A 173 9.38 1.37 -8.49
N LEU A 174 8.41 1.36 -7.59
CA LEU A 174 7.74 0.14 -7.13
C LEU A 174 7.06 -0.60 -8.28
N LEU A 175 6.30 0.09 -9.14
CA LEU A 175 5.64 -0.50 -10.30
C LEU A 175 6.62 -1.12 -11.29
N VAL A 176 7.80 -0.51 -11.45
CA VAL A 176 8.81 -0.95 -12.41
C VAL A 176 9.70 -2.07 -11.84
N GLU A 177 10.18 -1.95 -10.60
CA GLU A 177 11.14 -2.90 -10.00
C GLU A 177 10.47 -4.12 -9.37
N VAL A 178 9.21 -3.99 -8.91
CA VAL A 178 8.46 -5.06 -8.26
C VAL A 178 7.25 -5.47 -9.09
N GLY A 179 6.45 -4.51 -9.56
CA GLY A 179 5.28 -4.76 -10.40
C GLY A 179 5.68 -5.59 -11.61
N VAL A 180 6.18 -4.99 -12.66
CA VAL A 180 6.65 -5.71 -13.85
C VAL A 180 8.03 -6.34 -13.68
N ASN A 181 8.80 -5.93 -12.66
CA ASN A 181 10.17 -6.40 -12.40
C ASN A 181 11.03 -6.40 -13.67
N VAL A 182 11.16 -5.23 -14.29
CA VAL A 182 11.89 -5.06 -15.56
C VAL A 182 13.30 -5.64 -15.47
N GLN A 183 13.65 -6.52 -16.39
CA GLN A 183 14.97 -7.13 -16.47
C GLN A 183 15.92 -6.26 -17.30
N ARG A 184 17.20 -6.31 -16.95
CA ARG A 184 18.24 -5.57 -17.68
C ARG A 184 18.24 -5.96 -19.17
N GLY A 185 18.14 -4.98 -20.06
CA GLY A 185 18.09 -5.19 -21.51
C GLY A 185 16.69 -5.55 -22.06
N GLN A 186 15.67 -5.67 -21.20
CA GLN A 186 14.28 -5.90 -21.60
C GLN A 186 13.64 -4.60 -22.10
N THR A 187 12.70 -4.69 -23.03
CA THR A 187 11.84 -3.56 -23.40
C THR A 187 10.66 -3.46 -22.43
N LEU A 188 10.36 -2.24 -21.97
CA LEU A 188 9.18 -1.93 -21.18
C LEU A 188 8.15 -1.18 -22.05
N VAL A 189 6.95 -1.71 -22.18
CA VAL A 189 5.84 -1.03 -22.84
C VAL A 189 4.87 -0.50 -21.79
N ILE A 190 4.71 0.82 -21.72
CA ILE A 190 3.80 1.48 -20.78
C ILE A 190 2.55 1.91 -21.51
N SER A 191 1.37 1.45 -21.09
CA SER A 191 0.08 1.99 -21.52
C SER A 191 -0.43 2.98 -20.48
N SER A 192 -0.74 4.22 -20.87
CA SER A 192 -1.14 5.26 -19.93
C SER A 192 -2.12 6.27 -20.55
N GLY A 193 -2.97 6.86 -19.71
CA GLY A 193 -3.78 8.00 -20.09
C GLY A 193 -2.96 9.27 -20.26
N VAL A 194 -3.33 10.14 -21.21
CA VAL A 194 -2.64 11.43 -21.42
C VAL A 194 -2.70 12.33 -20.18
N ASP A 195 -3.75 12.23 -19.39
CA ASP A 195 -3.92 12.98 -18.14
C ASP A 195 -2.93 12.51 -17.05
N CYS A 196 -2.36 11.31 -17.20
CA CYS A 196 -1.36 10.71 -16.29
C CYS A 196 0.10 10.95 -16.71
N ALA A 197 0.35 11.82 -17.71
CA ALA A 197 1.66 11.98 -18.33
C ALA A 197 2.79 12.37 -17.35
N ALA A 198 2.50 13.14 -16.31
CA ALA A 198 3.50 13.51 -15.31
C ALA A 198 4.06 12.28 -14.59
N PHE A 199 3.18 11.41 -14.08
CA PHE A 199 3.56 10.18 -13.41
C PHE A 199 4.18 9.14 -14.36
N THR A 200 3.65 9.04 -15.58
CA THR A 200 4.21 8.13 -16.60
C THR A 200 5.67 8.43 -16.90
N ARG A 201 6.08 9.72 -16.90
CA ARG A 201 7.50 10.08 -17.07
C ARG A 201 8.37 9.55 -15.94
N LEU A 202 7.86 9.52 -14.70
CA LEU A 202 8.58 8.91 -13.57
C LEU A 202 8.73 7.39 -13.77
N CYS A 203 7.71 6.71 -14.32
CA CYS A 203 7.84 5.29 -14.68
C CYS A 203 8.88 5.06 -15.80
N VAL A 204 8.96 5.97 -16.77
CA VAL A 204 9.99 5.91 -17.84
C VAL A 204 11.39 6.08 -17.24
N GLU A 205 11.59 7.08 -16.36
CA GLU A 205 12.84 7.29 -15.63
C GLU A 205 13.23 6.04 -14.82
N ALA A 206 12.28 5.48 -14.08
CA ALA A 206 12.49 4.25 -13.31
C ALA A 206 12.83 3.05 -14.21
N GLY A 207 12.17 2.92 -15.38
CA GLY A 207 12.46 1.87 -16.36
C GLY A 207 13.90 1.90 -16.85
N TYR A 208 14.39 3.06 -17.23
CA TYR A 208 15.80 3.20 -17.65
C TYR A 208 16.76 3.01 -16.47
N ALA A 209 16.42 3.47 -15.28
CA ALA A 209 17.23 3.25 -14.08
C ALA A 209 17.34 1.75 -13.73
N ALA A 210 16.26 0.97 -13.93
CA ALA A 210 16.25 -0.49 -13.77
C ALA A 210 17.04 -1.23 -14.88
N GLY A 211 17.45 -0.52 -15.94
CA GLY A 211 18.26 -1.07 -17.03
C GLY A 211 17.46 -1.56 -18.22
N ALA A 212 16.24 -1.09 -18.41
CA ALA A 212 15.48 -1.34 -19.65
C ALA A 212 16.30 -0.94 -20.89
N ARG A 213 16.24 -1.76 -21.94
CA ARG A 213 16.85 -1.43 -23.24
C ARG A 213 16.14 -0.24 -23.88
N GLU A 214 14.83 -0.23 -23.77
CA GLU A 214 13.94 0.78 -24.32
C GLU A 214 12.66 0.84 -23.50
N VAL A 215 12.11 2.06 -23.34
CA VAL A 215 10.80 2.27 -22.73
C VAL A 215 9.89 2.91 -23.78
N VAL A 216 8.83 2.21 -24.15
CA VAL A 216 7.85 2.64 -25.15
C VAL A 216 6.58 3.04 -24.43
N VAL A 217 6.04 4.23 -24.71
CA VAL A 217 4.78 4.69 -24.11
C VAL A 217 3.67 4.72 -25.15
N ARG A 218 2.59 4.00 -24.86
CA ARG A 218 1.34 4.03 -25.61
C ARG A 218 0.32 4.91 -24.87
N TRP A 219 -0.01 6.04 -25.44
CA TRP A 219 -0.97 6.97 -24.85
C TRP A 219 -2.42 6.62 -25.25
N ASN A 220 -3.30 6.73 -24.27
CA ASN A 220 -4.75 6.62 -24.44
C ASN A 220 -5.38 7.95 -24.00
N ASP A 221 -6.51 8.31 -24.62
CA ASP A 221 -7.31 9.47 -24.24
C ASP A 221 -8.79 9.06 -24.26
N GLU A 222 -9.40 9.02 -23.06
CA GLU A 222 -10.81 8.60 -22.91
C GLU A 222 -11.77 9.56 -23.60
N LYS A 223 -11.45 10.86 -23.63
CA LYS A 223 -12.29 11.89 -24.28
C LYS A 223 -12.27 11.69 -25.81
N ILE A 224 -11.09 11.39 -26.37
CA ILE A 224 -10.97 11.02 -27.79
C ILE A 224 -11.67 9.69 -28.07
N ALA A 225 -11.52 8.70 -27.20
CA ALA A 225 -12.23 7.42 -27.32
C ALA A 225 -13.75 7.62 -27.31
N ARG A 226 -14.28 8.43 -26.39
CA ARG A 226 -15.70 8.80 -26.36
C ARG A 226 -16.15 9.48 -27.67
N LEU A 227 -15.41 10.47 -28.16
CA LEU A 227 -15.72 11.13 -29.43
C LEU A 227 -15.74 10.14 -30.61
N ARG A 228 -14.81 9.18 -30.62
CA ARG A 228 -14.79 8.10 -31.62
C ARG A 228 -16.08 7.28 -31.55
N TYR A 229 -16.52 6.86 -30.38
CA TYR A 229 -17.78 6.10 -30.22
C TYR A 229 -19.03 6.90 -30.63
N LEU A 230 -19.01 8.22 -30.42
CA LEU A 230 -20.15 9.08 -30.80
C LEU A 230 -20.21 9.38 -32.30
N HIS A 231 -19.07 9.49 -33.00
CA HIS A 231 -19.01 10.11 -34.30
C HIS A 231 -18.40 9.26 -35.43
N ALA A 232 -17.65 8.20 -35.10
CA ALA A 232 -17.05 7.36 -36.12
C ALA A 232 -18.11 6.49 -36.84
N ALA A 233 -17.77 6.06 -38.06
CA ALA A 233 -18.58 5.12 -38.81
C ALA A 233 -18.60 3.74 -38.10
N ASP A 234 -19.70 3.00 -38.21
CA ASP A 234 -19.93 1.77 -37.44
C ASP A 234 -18.91 0.67 -37.74
N GLU A 235 -18.46 0.56 -38.99
CA GLU A 235 -17.45 -0.43 -39.39
C GLU A 235 -16.09 -0.27 -38.67
N VAL A 236 -15.81 0.89 -38.10
CA VAL A 236 -14.58 1.16 -37.33
C VAL A 236 -14.54 0.33 -36.05
N PHE A 237 -15.71 -0.15 -35.57
CA PHE A 237 -15.82 -0.93 -34.34
C PHE A 237 -15.76 -2.45 -34.58
N ASP A 238 -15.65 -2.89 -35.85
CA ASP A 238 -15.64 -4.31 -36.19
C ASP A 238 -14.24 -4.94 -36.20
N SER A 239 -13.16 -4.13 -36.11
CA SER A 239 -11.79 -4.64 -36.08
C SER A 239 -10.83 -3.69 -35.36
N VAL A 240 -9.74 -4.26 -34.84
CA VAL A 240 -8.57 -3.50 -34.35
C VAL A 240 -7.63 -3.25 -35.55
N PRO A 241 -7.14 -2.01 -35.77
CA PRO A 241 -6.18 -1.74 -36.83
C PRO A 241 -4.94 -2.63 -36.78
N ASP A 242 -4.49 -3.16 -37.92
CA ASP A 242 -3.35 -4.06 -38.02
C ASP A 242 -2.05 -3.51 -37.41
N TRP A 243 -1.81 -2.22 -37.56
CA TRP A 243 -0.62 -1.59 -36.98
C TRP A 243 -0.63 -1.65 -35.44
N GLN A 244 -1.81 -1.47 -34.81
CA GLN A 244 -1.95 -1.53 -33.36
C GLN A 244 -1.76 -2.96 -32.85
N ARG A 245 -2.39 -3.92 -33.53
CA ARG A 245 -2.22 -5.35 -33.23
C ARG A 245 -0.75 -5.77 -33.39
N SER A 246 -0.14 -5.44 -34.54
CA SER A 246 1.24 -5.81 -34.86
C SER A 246 2.24 -5.24 -33.86
N MET A 247 2.04 -4.01 -33.40
CA MET A 247 2.85 -3.37 -32.36
C MET A 247 2.82 -4.17 -31.05
N MET A 248 1.62 -4.42 -30.50
CA MET A 248 1.48 -5.08 -29.20
C MET A 248 1.93 -6.55 -29.24
N VAL A 249 1.51 -7.28 -30.29
CA VAL A 249 1.93 -8.67 -30.48
C VAL A 249 3.43 -8.77 -30.75
N GLY A 250 4.01 -7.84 -31.52
CA GLY A 250 5.44 -7.77 -31.80
C GLY A 250 6.26 -7.65 -30.51
N TYR A 251 5.98 -6.66 -29.69
CA TYR A 251 6.65 -6.49 -28.40
C TYR A 251 6.45 -7.71 -27.47
N ALA A 252 5.23 -8.27 -27.43
CA ALA A 252 4.98 -9.45 -26.62
C ALA A 252 5.79 -10.67 -27.07
N ARG A 253 5.94 -10.91 -28.39
CA ARG A 253 6.77 -11.98 -28.94
C ARG A 253 8.26 -11.76 -28.64
N GLU A 254 8.72 -10.51 -28.58
CA GLU A 254 10.09 -10.14 -28.22
C GLU A 254 10.36 -10.21 -26.71
N GLY A 255 9.40 -10.62 -25.88
CA GLY A 255 9.58 -10.75 -24.42
C GLY A 255 9.52 -9.43 -23.66
N ALA A 256 8.87 -8.39 -24.20
CA ALA A 256 8.68 -7.13 -23.48
C ALA A 256 7.85 -7.32 -22.20
N ALA A 257 8.12 -6.47 -21.20
CA ALA A 257 7.27 -6.30 -20.04
C ALA A 257 6.21 -5.22 -20.31
N PHE A 258 5.02 -5.37 -19.73
CA PHE A 258 3.88 -4.47 -19.95
C PHE A 258 3.40 -3.85 -18.66
N LEU A 259 3.44 -2.52 -18.58
CA LEU A 259 2.92 -1.75 -17.45
C LEU A 259 1.72 -0.93 -17.90
N SER A 260 0.58 -1.11 -17.26
CA SER A 260 -0.58 -0.24 -17.45
C SER A 260 -0.72 0.66 -16.22
N VAL A 261 -0.70 1.99 -16.45
CA VAL A 261 -0.86 2.97 -15.40
C VAL A 261 -1.94 3.96 -15.78
N GLY A 262 -2.91 4.17 -14.89
CA GLY A 262 -3.98 5.11 -15.15
C GLY A 262 -5.11 5.03 -14.14
N GLY A 263 -5.99 6.00 -14.24
CA GLY A 263 -7.32 5.98 -13.68
C GLY A 263 -8.30 6.26 -14.80
N SER A 264 -9.50 5.78 -14.68
CA SER A 264 -10.58 6.00 -15.63
C SER A 264 -11.71 6.79 -14.97
N ASP A 265 -12.43 7.55 -15.78
CA ASP A 265 -13.71 8.12 -15.38
C ASP A 265 -14.75 7.00 -15.37
N PRO A 266 -15.34 6.62 -14.22
CA PRO A 266 -16.37 5.59 -14.18
C PRO A 266 -17.58 5.90 -15.08
N GLU A 267 -17.75 7.15 -15.49
CA GLU A 267 -18.86 7.63 -16.32
C GLU A 267 -18.42 8.05 -17.74
N ALA A 268 -17.17 7.73 -18.14
CA ALA A 268 -16.57 8.18 -19.40
C ALA A 268 -17.45 7.88 -20.62
N PHE A 269 -18.14 6.75 -20.65
CA PHE A 269 -18.95 6.30 -21.78
C PHE A 269 -20.47 6.42 -21.54
N LEU A 270 -20.90 7.14 -20.50
CA LEU A 270 -22.31 7.37 -20.25
C LEU A 270 -22.99 8.04 -21.47
N GLY A 271 -24.10 7.43 -21.97
CA GLY A 271 -24.83 7.91 -23.13
C GLY A 271 -24.19 7.57 -24.49
N VAL A 272 -23.13 6.76 -24.50
CA VAL A 272 -22.61 6.12 -25.73
C VAL A 272 -23.49 4.93 -26.10
N ASP A 273 -23.63 4.66 -27.40
CA ASP A 273 -24.36 3.50 -27.91
C ASP A 273 -23.71 2.18 -27.40
N ALA A 274 -24.45 1.41 -26.62
CA ALA A 274 -23.99 0.16 -26.04
C ALA A 274 -23.60 -0.89 -27.11
N ASP A 275 -24.27 -0.89 -28.28
CA ASP A 275 -23.93 -1.82 -29.38
C ASP A 275 -22.54 -1.53 -29.93
N ARG A 276 -22.16 -0.25 -30.09
CA ARG A 276 -20.81 0.15 -30.53
C ARG A 276 -19.73 -0.27 -29.53
N LEU A 277 -19.98 -0.13 -28.23
CA LEU A 277 -19.08 -0.59 -27.18
C LEU A 277 -18.90 -2.11 -27.25
N LEU A 278 -19.99 -2.85 -27.34
CA LEU A 278 -19.99 -4.32 -27.43
C LEU A 278 -19.28 -4.81 -28.71
N ARG A 279 -19.55 -4.19 -29.87
CA ARG A 279 -18.90 -4.54 -31.14
C ARG A 279 -17.39 -4.39 -31.04
N TYR A 280 -16.91 -3.26 -30.53
CA TYR A 280 -15.47 -3.04 -30.38
C TYR A 280 -14.84 -3.95 -29.33
N SER A 281 -15.50 -4.23 -28.22
CA SER A 281 -15.04 -5.18 -27.22
C SER A 281 -14.84 -6.59 -27.81
N ARG A 282 -15.82 -7.07 -28.61
CA ARG A 282 -15.71 -8.35 -29.32
C ARG A 282 -14.59 -8.36 -30.36
N ALA A 283 -14.46 -7.29 -31.12
CA ALA A 283 -13.38 -7.13 -32.11
C ALA A 283 -12.02 -7.12 -31.42
N TYR A 284 -11.88 -6.37 -30.33
CA TYR A 284 -10.66 -6.33 -29.54
C TYR A 284 -10.30 -7.70 -28.94
N GLY A 285 -11.26 -8.38 -28.34
CA GLY A 285 -11.08 -9.75 -27.80
C GLY A 285 -10.56 -10.72 -28.87
N ARG A 286 -11.16 -10.72 -30.06
CA ARG A 286 -10.76 -11.56 -31.19
C ARG A 286 -9.39 -11.16 -31.76
N ASP A 287 -9.20 -9.89 -32.11
CA ASP A 287 -8.03 -9.43 -32.86
C ASP A 287 -6.78 -9.32 -31.98
N MET A 288 -6.95 -9.08 -30.67
CA MET A 288 -5.87 -9.04 -29.68
C MET A 288 -5.72 -10.35 -28.90
N GLY A 289 -6.39 -11.42 -29.35
CA GLY A 289 -6.43 -12.72 -28.64
C GLY A 289 -5.03 -13.28 -28.35
N GLU A 290 -4.10 -13.23 -29.32
CA GLU A 290 -2.72 -13.69 -29.09
C GLU A 290 -2.01 -12.87 -27.99
N PHE A 291 -2.14 -11.55 -28.00
CA PHE A 291 -1.55 -10.68 -26.99
C PHE A 291 -2.11 -11.01 -25.59
N ARG A 292 -3.44 -11.08 -25.47
CA ARG A 292 -4.11 -11.40 -24.21
C ARG A 292 -3.71 -12.78 -23.69
N SER A 293 -3.75 -13.81 -24.55
CA SER A 293 -3.37 -15.18 -24.17
C SER A 293 -1.94 -15.26 -23.66
N ARG A 294 -1.01 -14.48 -24.23
CA ARG A 294 0.38 -14.44 -23.73
C ARG A 294 0.48 -13.85 -22.34
N LEU A 295 -0.28 -12.79 -22.02
CA LEU A 295 -0.30 -12.18 -20.68
C LEU A 295 -0.96 -13.13 -19.68
N MET A 296 -2.13 -13.69 -20.01
CA MET A 296 -2.86 -14.61 -19.11
C MET A 296 -2.09 -15.91 -18.84
N ALA A 297 -1.31 -16.39 -19.82
CA ALA A 297 -0.41 -17.54 -19.63
C ALA A 297 0.96 -17.15 -19.04
N ASN A 298 1.08 -15.98 -18.44
CA ASN A 298 2.31 -15.47 -17.81
C ASN A 298 3.56 -15.53 -18.70
N ARG A 299 3.39 -15.53 -20.04
CA ARG A 299 4.53 -15.54 -20.99
C ARG A 299 5.25 -14.20 -21.08
N ASN A 300 4.66 -13.14 -20.57
CA ASN A 300 5.24 -11.81 -20.45
C ASN A 300 4.92 -11.28 -19.06
N ALA A 301 5.88 -10.62 -18.42
CA ALA A 301 5.60 -9.90 -17.18
C ALA A 301 4.70 -8.70 -17.47
N TRP A 302 3.69 -8.50 -16.62
CA TRP A 302 2.77 -7.38 -16.72
C TRP A 302 2.32 -6.90 -15.36
N SER A 303 1.93 -5.62 -15.26
CA SER A 303 1.41 -5.07 -14.01
C SER A 303 0.44 -3.92 -14.29
N LEU A 304 -0.52 -3.77 -13.37
CA LEU A 304 -1.43 -2.63 -13.33
C LEU A 304 -1.09 -1.75 -12.12
N GLY A 305 -1.17 -0.42 -12.31
CA GLY A 305 -1.06 0.55 -11.24
C GLY A 305 -2.05 1.69 -11.44
N ALA A 306 -2.71 2.10 -10.36
CA ALA A 306 -3.72 3.15 -10.44
C ALA A 306 -3.15 4.55 -10.22
N ILE A 307 -3.71 5.52 -10.92
CA ILE A 307 -3.38 6.95 -10.81
C ILE A 307 -4.69 7.73 -10.71
N PRO A 308 -4.86 8.63 -9.72
CA PRO A 308 -6.06 9.42 -9.62
C PRO A 308 -6.28 10.30 -10.85
N VAL A 309 -7.51 10.27 -11.36
CA VAL A 309 -8.05 11.30 -12.25
C VAL A 309 -9.16 12.04 -11.52
N GLU A 310 -9.41 13.31 -11.86
CA GLU A 310 -10.32 14.14 -11.08
C GLU A 310 -11.74 13.58 -11.00
N SER A 311 -12.27 13.02 -12.10
CA SER A 311 -13.61 12.42 -12.14
C SER A 311 -13.73 11.23 -11.19
N TRP A 312 -12.76 10.33 -11.18
CA TRP A 312 -12.70 9.22 -10.23
C TRP A 312 -12.56 9.71 -8.78
N ALA A 313 -11.64 10.64 -8.54
CA ALA A 313 -11.40 11.19 -7.19
C ALA A 313 -12.64 11.85 -6.59
N ARG A 314 -13.40 12.60 -7.40
CA ARG A 314 -14.68 13.22 -6.98
C ARG A 314 -15.79 12.21 -6.73
N LYS A 315 -15.77 11.06 -7.40
CA LYS A 315 -16.71 9.97 -7.12
C LYS A 315 -16.41 9.31 -5.78
N VAL A 316 -15.11 9.09 -5.47
CA VAL A 316 -14.67 8.53 -4.20
C VAL A 316 -14.87 9.53 -3.03
N PHE A 317 -14.60 10.81 -3.27
CA PHE A 317 -14.68 11.88 -2.27
C PHE A 317 -15.60 13.03 -2.74
N PRO A 318 -16.92 12.82 -2.78
CA PRO A 318 -17.87 13.79 -3.35
C PRO A 318 -17.95 15.12 -2.59
N ASP A 319 -17.56 15.14 -1.32
CA ASP A 319 -17.60 16.32 -0.45
C ASP A 319 -16.39 17.24 -0.63
N LEU A 320 -15.38 16.82 -1.43
CA LEU A 320 -14.16 17.60 -1.68
C LEU A 320 -14.21 18.26 -3.07
N ASP A 321 -13.51 19.40 -3.21
CA ASP A 321 -13.24 19.96 -4.54
C ASP A 321 -12.26 19.05 -5.34
N GLY A 322 -12.19 19.27 -6.66
CA GLY A 322 -11.42 18.40 -7.55
C GLY A 322 -9.96 18.21 -7.12
N PRO A 323 -9.18 19.29 -6.91
CA PRO A 323 -7.79 19.17 -6.48
C PRO A 323 -7.62 18.46 -5.13
N ALA A 324 -8.45 18.79 -4.13
CA ALA A 324 -8.39 18.16 -2.82
C ALA A 324 -8.81 16.67 -2.88
N ALA A 325 -9.80 16.33 -3.70
CA ALA A 325 -10.20 14.94 -3.94
C ALA A 325 -9.05 14.13 -4.57
N VAL A 326 -8.36 14.68 -5.57
CA VAL A 326 -7.19 14.05 -6.22
C VAL A 326 -6.05 13.83 -5.22
N GLU A 327 -5.73 14.83 -4.40
CA GLU A 327 -4.70 14.69 -3.36
C GLU A 327 -5.09 13.61 -2.35
N ARG A 328 -6.35 13.58 -1.92
CA ARG A 328 -6.84 12.56 -0.99
C ARG A 328 -6.81 11.17 -1.57
N LEU A 329 -7.13 11.01 -2.85
CA LEU A 329 -7.08 9.71 -3.54
C LEU A 329 -5.63 9.25 -3.74
N TRP A 330 -4.69 10.17 -4.03
CA TRP A 330 -3.25 9.84 -4.03
C TRP A 330 -2.80 9.26 -2.69
N GLU A 331 -3.15 9.90 -1.57
CA GLU A 331 -2.79 9.39 -0.24
C GLU A 331 -3.40 8.01 0.02
N ALA A 332 -4.65 7.79 -0.42
CA ALA A 332 -5.31 6.50 -0.30
C ALA A 332 -4.59 5.41 -1.13
N ILE A 333 -4.21 5.71 -2.37
CA ILE A 333 -3.45 4.81 -3.23
C ILE A 333 -2.08 4.52 -2.61
N TYR A 334 -1.30 5.55 -2.22
CA TYR A 334 0.02 5.35 -1.62
C TYR A 334 -0.04 4.44 -0.37
N ARG A 335 -1.06 4.62 0.46
CA ARG A 335 -1.28 3.78 1.62
C ARG A 335 -1.56 2.33 1.21
N SER A 336 -2.41 2.11 0.21
CA SER A 336 -2.76 0.79 -0.31
C SER A 336 -1.53 0.07 -0.87
N VAL A 337 -0.65 0.79 -1.57
CA VAL A 337 0.58 0.25 -2.15
C VAL A 337 1.81 0.40 -1.24
N ARG A 338 1.64 0.72 0.06
CA ARG A 338 2.72 0.81 1.07
C ARG A 338 3.82 1.83 0.75
N VAL A 339 3.52 2.83 -0.06
CA VAL A 339 4.43 3.92 -0.41
C VAL A 339 4.42 4.97 0.69
N SER A 340 5.59 5.29 1.22
CA SER A 340 5.77 6.29 2.27
C SER A 340 6.46 7.56 1.81
N GLY A 341 7.12 7.55 0.65
CA GLY A 341 8.03 8.59 0.17
C GLY A 341 9.44 8.50 0.76
N ARG A 342 9.74 7.42 1.50
CA ARG A 342 11.05 7.21 2.17
C ARG A 342 11.96 6.23 1.42
N GLY A 343 11.51 5.72 0.27
CA GLY A 343 12.26 4.79 -0.57
C GLY A 343 12.21 3.33 -0.10
N ASP A 344 11.37 2.99 0.87
CA ASP A 344 11.27 1.67 1.50
C ASP A 344 10.14 0.76 0.92
N ALA A 345 9.36 1.26 -0.04
CA ALA A 345 8.23 0.53 -0.59
C ALA A 345 8.63 -0.80 -1.24
N VAL A 346 9.75 -0.85 -1.95
CA VAL A 346 10.26 -2.09 -2.56
C VAL A 346 10.52 -3.15 -1.49
N GLU A 347 11.20 -2.80 -0.39
CA GLU A 347 11.48 -3.71 0.71
C GLU A 347 10.18 -4.19 1.39
N LYS A 348 9.25 -3.29 1.65
CA LYS A 348 7.92 -3.62 2.21
C LYS A 348 7.14 -4.57 1.33
N TRP A 349 7.19 -4.39 0.00
CA TRP A 349 6.53 -5.29 -0.94
C TRP A 349 7.20 -6.65 -1.03
N LEU A 350 8.52 -6.73 -1.00
CA LEU A 350 9.23 -8.01 -0.94
C LEU A 350 8.88 -8.79 0.34
N ALA A 351 8.77 -8.11 1.49
CA ALA A 351 8.31 -8.72 2.73
C ALA A 351 6.84 -9.16 2.66
N HIS A 352 5.96 -8.32 2.08
CA HIS A 352 4.55 -8.63 1.90
C HIS A 352 4.34 -9.85 0.99
N THR A 353 4.98 -9.89 -0.18
CA THR A 353 4.90 -11.03 -1.10
C THR A 353 5.48 -12.32 -0.52
N ALA A 354 6.53 -12.21 0.31
CA ALA A 354 7.06 -13.36 1.05
C ALA A 354 6.03 -13.90 2.05
N THR A 355 5.26 -13.02 2.72
CA THR A 355 4.18 -13.41 3.62
C THR A 355 3.03 -14.08 2.87
N LEU A 356 2.57 -13.50 1.75
CA LEU A 356 1.54 -14.11 0.90
C LEU A 356 2.01 -15.49 0.40
N ARG A 357 3.25 -15.59 -0.04
CA ARG A 357 3.82 -16.87 -0.50
C ARG A 357 3.85 -17.93 0.59
N ALA A 358 4.25 -17.59 1.81
CA ALA A 358 4.25 -18.53 2.92
C ALA A 358 2.84 -19.05 3.25
N ARG A 359 1.84 -18.16 3.20
CA ARG A 359 0.43 -18.52 3.38
C ARG A 359 -0.09 -19.42 2.26
N LEU A 360 0.22 -19.06 1.01
CA LEU A 360 -0.14 -19.83 -0.18
C LEU A 360 0.47 -21.24 -0.14
N ASP A 361 1.75 -21.37 0.18
CA ASP A 361 2.43 -22.67 0.30
C ASP A 361 1.78 -23.53 1.38
N ARG A 362 1.37 -22.93 2.50
CA ARG A 362 0.67 -23.63 3.60
C ARG A 362 -0.73 -24.09 3.19
N LEU A 363 -1.51 -23.26 2.49
CA LEU A 363 -2.84 -23.64 1.98
C LEU A 363 -2.74 -24.79 0.96
N ASN A 364 -1.75 -24.75 0.07
CA ASN A 364 -1.46 -25.82 -0.89
C ASN A 364 -0.97 -27.11 -0.19
N GLU A 365 -0.20 -27.01 0.90
CA GLU A 365 0.22 -28.17 1.71
C GLU A 365 -0.98 -28.82 2.41
N TRP A 366 -1.89 -28.04 3.00
CA TRP A 366 -3.07 -28.55 3.68
C TRP A 366 -4.06 -29.23 2.76
N HIS A 367 -4.21 -28.73 1.54
CA HIS A 367 -5.01 -29.30 0.46
C HIS A 367 -6.43 -29.67 0.91
N PHE A 368 -7.19 -28.65 1.30
CA PHE A 368 -8.54 -28.80 1.84
C PHE A 368 -9.52 -29.38 0.82
N VAL A 369 -10.44 -30.23 1.26
CA VAL A 369 -11.56 -30.70 0.45
C VAL A 369 -12.75 -29.75 0.53
N SER A 370 -12.87 -28.97 1.61
CA SER A 370 -13.90 -27.95 1.78
C SER A 370 -13.49 -26.84 2.75
N LEU A 371 -14.17 -25.71 2.61
CA LEU A 371 -14.07 -24.55 3.50
C LEU A 371 -15.44 -24.21 4.05
N ARG A 372 -15.54 -23.91 5.34
CA ARG A 372 -16.75 -23.45 6.00
C ARG A 372 -16.61 -22.00 6.42
N TYR A 373 -17.43 -21.13 5.86
CA TYR A 373 -17.46 -19.69 6.14
C TYR A 373 -18.61 -19.34 7.08
N ARG A 374 -18.35 -18.46 8.06
CA ARG A 374 -19.37 -17.89 8.96
C ARG A 374 -19.04 -16.46 9.33
N SER A 375 -20.06 -15.59 9.30
CA SER A 375 -19.97 -14.22 9.83
C SER A 375 -21.28 -13.77 10.47
N GLY A 376 -21.21 -12.78 11.36
CA GLY A 376 -22.37 -12.15 11.97
C GLY A 376 -23.27 -11.41 11.00
N LEU A 377 -22.76 -11.02 9.82
CA LEU A 377 -23.54 -10.40 8.74
C LEU A 377 -24.54 -11.39 8.08
N GLY A 378 -24.37 -12.69 8.30
CA GLY A 378 -25.26 -13.73 7.82
C GLY A 378 -24.68 -14.61 6.72
N THR A 379 -23.39 -14.52 6.42
CA THR A 379 -22.71 -15.52 5.61
C THR A 379 -22.62 -16.83 6.39
N ASP A 380 -23.13 -17.91 5.80
CA ASP A 380 -23.02 -19.29 6.28
C ASP A 380 -22.95 -20.23 5.08
N LEU A 381 -21.71 -20.51 4.63
CA LEU A 381 -21.39 -21.24 3.41
C LEU A 381 -20.54 -22.47 3.69
N THR A 382 -20.76 -23.51 2.90
CA THR A 382 -19.77 -24.57 2.68
C THR A 382 -19.33 -24.55 1.22
N ILE A 383 -18.03 -24.49 0.99
CA ILE A 383 -17.41 -24.44 -0.33
C ILE A 383 -16.53 -25.68 -0.48
N ARG A 384 -16.85 -26.56 -1.41
CA ARG A 384 -15.99 -27.69 -1.79
C ARG A 384 -15.01 -27.27 -2.86
N LEU A 385 -13.80 -27.81 -2.79
CA LEU A 385 -12.73 -27.50 -3.73
C LEU A 385 -12.49 -28.65 -4.70
N PRO A 386 -12.07 -28.39 -5.95
CA PRO A 386 -11.67 -29.42 -6.91
C PRO A 386 -10.56 -30.31 -6.35
N LYS A 387 -10.52 -31.58 -6.76
CA LYS A 387 -9.51 -32.53 -6.26
C LYS A 387 -8.07 -32.07 -6.53
N ASN A 388 -7.84 -31.41 -7.65
CA ASN A 388 -6.52 -30.94 -8.08
C ASN A 388 -6.36 -29.43 -7.91
N HIS A 389 -7.17 -28.77 -7.02
CA HIS A 389 -7.10 -27.33 -6.82
C HIS A 389 -5.71 -26.86 -6.39
N LEU A 390 -5.37 -25.66 -6.80
CA LEU A 390 -4.21 -24.90 -6.36
C LEU A 390 -4.67 -23.53 -5.87
N TRP A 391 -4.06 -23.09 -4.79
CA TRP A 391 -4.12 -21.70 -4.38
C TRP A 391 -3.09 -20.92 -5.18
N ALA A 392 -3.47 -19.77 -5.70
CA ALA A 392 -2.67 -18.82 -6.46
C ALA A 392 -2.70 -17.45 -5.78
N GLY A 393 -1.91 -16.48 -6.26
CA GLY A 393 -1.88 -15.11 -5.78
C GLY A 393 -0.50 -14.62 -5.33
N GLY A 394 -0.43 -13.34 -4.98
CA GLY A 394 0.75 -12.66 -4.48
C GLY A 394 1.83 -12.34 -5.53
N SER A 395 2.15 -13.24 -6.44
CA SER A 395 3.07 -12.99 -7.56
C SER A 395 2.97 -14.09 -8.60
N SER A 396 3.18 -13.72 -9.86
CA SER A 396 3.28 -14.63 -11.00
C SER A 396 4.74 -14.77 -11.47
N GLN A 397 5.01 -15.71 -12.35
CA GLN A 397 6.35 -15.95 -12.90
C GLN A 397 6.28 -16.31 -14.38
N THR A 398 7.14 -15.69 -15.20
CA THR A 398 7.26 -16.08 -16.61
C THR A 398 8.00 -17.42 -16.74
N PRO A 399 7.91 -18.13 -17.89
CA PRO A 399 8.66 -19.36 -18.14
C PRO A 399 10.18 -19.19 -17.98
N GLU A 400 10.70 -17.99 -18.22
CA GLU A 400 12.12 -17.64 -18.08
C GLU A 400 12.52 -17.36 -16.62
N GLY A 401 11.57 -17.39 -15.69
CA GLY A 401 11.81 -17.21 -14.26
C GLY A 401 11.68 -15.77 -13.76
N GLN A 402 11.24 -14.82 -14.58
CA GLN A 402 10.97 -13.45 -14.15
C GLN A 402 9.71 -13.41 -13.28
N ARG A 403 9.86 -13.08 -12.00
CA ARG A 403 8.74 -12.88 -11.08
C ARG A 403 8.19 -11.47 -11.25
N PHE A 404 6.87 -11.33 -11.18
CA PHE A 404 6.19 -10.05 -11.30
C PHE A 404 4.89 -10.06 -10.48
N ILE A 405 4.30 -8.89 -10.26
CA ILE A 405 3.02 -8.72 -9.57
C ILE A 405 2.05 -8.10 -10.56
N ALA A 406 1.05 -8.85 -10.97
CA ALA A 406 0.08 -8.43 -11.98
C ALA A 406 -0.76 -7.24 -11.53
N ASN A 407 -1.24 -7.25 -10.30
CA ASN A 407 -2.10 -6.22 -9.72
C ASN A 407 -1.38 -5.51 -8.58
N MET A 408 -1.25 -4.18 -8.66
CA MET A 408 -0.71 -3.35 -7.58
C MET A 408 -1.73 -2.30 -7.13
N PRO A 409 -2.34 -2.50 -5.96
CA PRO A 409 -2.04 -3.49 -4.91
C PRO A 409 -2.60 -4.90 -5.15
N THR A 410 -2.09 -5.90 -4.43
CA THR A 410 -2.72 -7.21 -4.20
C THR A 410 -2.53 -7.63 -2.74
N GLU A 411 -3.60 -8.12 -2.12
CA GLU A 411 -3.65 -8.61 -0.74
C GLU A 411 -4.18 -10.05 -0.68
N GLU A 412 -4.51 -10.62 -1.83
CA GLU A 412 -5.28 -11.84 -1.95
C GLU A 412 -4.45 -13.10 -2.18
N ILE A 413 -5.05 -14.21 -1.74
CA ILE A 413 -4.73 -15.57 -2.15
C ILE A 413 -6.05 -16.21 -2.56
N PHE A 414 -6.14 -16.71 -3.79
CA PHE A 414 -7.39 -17.21 -4.35
C PHE A 414 -7.28 -18.62 -4.90
N THR A 415 -8.43 -19.25 -5.11
CA THR A 415 -8.60 -20.53 -5.81
C THR A 415 -9.99 -20.61 -6.43
N ALA A 416 -10.22 -21.58 -7.32
CA ALA A 416 -11.55 -21.84 -7.84
C ALA A 416 -12.32 -22.84 -6.94
N PRO A 417 -13.59 -22.60 -6.66
CA PRO A 417 -14.45 -23.60 -6.02
C PRO A 417 -14.82 -24.72 -7.00
N LEU A 418 -15.21 -25.87 -6.49
CA LEU A 418 -15.86 -26.88 -7.31
C LEU A 418 -17.18 -26.30 -7.83
N ARG A 419 -17.40 -26.33 -9.15
CA ARG A 419 -18.56 -25.73 -9.84
C ARG A 419 -19.92 -26.05 -9.17
N ASP A 420 -20.13 -27.29 -8.71
CA ASP A 420 -21.33 -27.73 -8.02
C ASP A 420 -21.13 -27.84 -6.50
N GLY A 421 -20.11 -27.13 -5.95
CA GLY A 421 -19.57 -27.36 -4.63
C GLY A 421 -19.96 -26.36 -3.56
N ILE A 422 -20.79 -25.37 -3.84
CA ILE A 422 -21.14 -24.33 -2.87
C ILE A 422 -22.60 -24.52 -2.42
N ASP A 423 -22.81 -24.53 -1.10
CA ASP A 423 -24.12 -24.56 -0.48
C ASP A 423 -24.20 -23.59 0.69
N GLY A 424 -25.30 -22.83 0.79
CA GLY A 424 -25.60 -21.93 1.90
C GLY A 424 -25.93 -20.50 1.48
N VAL A 425 -25.52 -19.54 2.29
CA VAL A 425 -25.82 -18.11 2.09
C VAL A 425 -24.55 -17.27 2.08
N ALA A 426 -24.39 -16.41 1.07
CA ALA A 426 -23.37 -15.38 1.01
C ALA A 426 -24.00 -14.00 1.20
N ALA A 427 -23.51 -13.21 2.15
CA ALA A 427 -23.94 -11.84 2.38
C ALA A 427 -22.76 -10.89 2.08
N ALA A 428 -22.97 -9.93 1.17
CA ALA A 428 -21.95 -8.96 0.82
C ALA A 428 -21.68 -8.00 1.98
N SER A 429 -20.41 -7.76 2.27
CA SER A 429 -19.94 -6.86 3.33
C SER A 429 -19.63 -5.44 2.84
N LEU A 430 -19.52 -5.27 1.52
CA LEU A 430 -19.35 -3.99 0.84
C LEU A 430 -20.36 -3.90 -0.32
N PRO A 431 -20.72 -2.68 -0.75
CA PRO A 431 -21.50 -2.51 -1.97
C PRO A 431 -20.75 -3.12 -3.17
N LEU A 432 -21.51 -3.76 -4.08
CA LEU A 432 -20.99 -4.21 -5.36
C LEU A 432 -21.19 -3.10 -6.40
N VAL A 433 -20.11 -2.73 -7.09
CA VAL A 433 -20.16 -1.81 -8.23
C VAL A 433 -20.13 -2.64 -9.52
N HIS A 434 -21.21 -2.63 -10.29
CA HIS A 434 -21.32 -3.39 -11.53
C HIS A 434 -22.11 -2.61 -12.58
N ASP A 435 -21.58 -2.51 -13.82
CA ASP A 435 -22.19 -1.80 -14.95
C ASP A 435 -22.63 -0.36 -14.61
N GLY A 436 -21.82 0.36 -13.81
CA GLY A 436 -22.11 1.73 -13.38
C GLY A 436 -23.18 1.86 -12.29
N HIS A 437 -23.70 0.75 -11.78
CA HIS A 437 -24.67 0.71 -10.67
C HIS A 437 -23.98 0.33 -9.35
N VAL A 438 -24.47 0.89 -8.24
CA VAL A 438 -24.08 0.50 -6.89
C VAL A 438 -25.18 -0.39 -6.32
N ILE A 439 -24.84 -1.63 -5.99
CA ILE A 439 -25.73 -2.64 -5.42
C ILE A 439 -25.43 -2.75 -3.93
N GLU A 440 -26.41 -2.49 -3.09
CA GLU A 440 -26.29 -2.50 -1.64
C GLU A 440 -27.07 -3.66 -1.02
N GLY A 441 -26.58 -4.18 0.12
CA GLY A 441 -27.24 -5.26 0.86
C GLY A 441 -27.36 -6.58 0.10
N LEU A 442 -26.44 -6.83 -0.85
CA LEU A 442 -26.48 -8.01 -1.71
C LEU A 442 -26.34 -9.31 -0.90
N ARG A 443 -27.23 -10.27 -1.18
CA ARG A 443 -27.25 -11.59 -0.57
C ARG A 443 -27.65 -12.65 -1.58
N PHE A 444 -26.92 -13.74 -1.61
CA PHE A 444 -27.20 -14.92 -2.43
C PHE A 444 -27.60 -16.11 -1.56
N VAL A 445 -28.62 -16.87 -2.01
CA VAL A 445 -28.87 -18.25 -1.57
C VAL A 445 -28.30 -19.15 -2.65
N ILE A 446 -27.50 -20.13 -2.25
CA ILE A 446 -26.73 -20.98 -3.15
C ILE A 446 -27.02 -22.45 -2.84
N GLU A 447 -27.36 -23.20 -3.86
CA GLU A 447 -27.60 -24.66 -3.78
C GLU A 447 -26.80 -25.35 -4.88
N GLN A 448 -25.99 -26.33 -4.50
CA GLN A 448 -25.16 -27.11 -5.43
C GLN A 448 -24.39 -26.23 -6.43
N GLY A 449 -23.74 -25.18 -5.90
CA GLY A 449 -22.93 -24.22 -6.66
C GLY A 449 -23.73 -23.23 -7.52
N ARG A 450 -25.07 -23.25 -7.47
CA ARG A 450 -25.93 -22.37 -8.26
C ARG A 450 -26.61 -21.34 -7.39
N ILE A 451 -26.56 -20.07 -7.81
CA ILE A 451 -27.35 -18.99 -7.20
C ILE A 451 -28.82 -19.26 -7.51
N VAL A 452 -29.63 -19.57 -6.47
CA VAL A 452 -31.06 -19.85 -6.59
C VAL A 452 -31.94 -18.67 -6.18
N GLU A 453 -31.45 -17.80 -5.27
CA GLU A 453 -32.11 -16.57 -4.89
C GLU A 453 -31.11 -15.41 -4.83
N VAL A 454 -31.54 -14.23 -5.24
CA VAL A 454 -30.83 -12.96 -5.16
C VAL A 454 -31.67 -11.97 -4.40
N HIS A 455 -31.10 -11.35 -3.38
CA HIS A 455 -31.70 -10.25 -2.62
C HIS A 455 -30.72 -9.08 -2.56
N ALA A 456 -31.21 -7.87 -2.72
CA ALA A 456 -30.43 -6.65 -2.51
C ALA A 456 -31.36 -5.51 -2.05
N ASP A 457 -30.82 -4.56 -1.27
CA ASP A 457 -31.56 -3.38 -0.85
C ASP A 457 -31.72 -2.39 -2.02
N SER A 458 -30.73 -2.35 -2.93
CA SER A 458 -30.77 -1.60 -4.19
C SER A 458 -30.03 -2.37 -5.31
N GLY A 459 -30.46 -2.19 -6.57
CA GLY A 459 -29.79 -2.77 -7.74
C GLY A 459 -29.98 -4.28 -7.94
N GLU A 460 -30.95 -4.91 -7.31
CA GLU A 460 -31.22 -6.36 -7.39
C GLU A 460 -31.40 -6.85 -8.85
N ASP A 461 -32.12 -6.07 -9.68
CA ASP A 461 -32.36 -6.43 -11.07
C ASP A 461 -31.06 -6.44 -11.91
N VAL A 462 -30.08 -5.60 -11.59
CA VAL A 462 -28.78 -5.58 -12.26
C VAL A 462 -28.07 -6.92 -12.04
N VAL A 463 -28.03 -7.40 -10.80
CA VAL A 463 -27.42 -8.71 -10.46
C VAL A 463 -28.19 -9.87 -11.08
N LYS A 464 -29.53 -9.82 -11.06
CA LYS A 464 -30.37 -10.84 -11.71
C LYS A 464 -30.14 -10.94 -13.22
N ASN A 465 -29.77 -9.84 -13.86
CA ASN A 465 -29.40 -9.85 -15.26
C ASN A 465 -27.96 -10.39 -15.45
N ALA A 466 -27.01 -9.99 -14.62
CA ALA A 466 -25.63 -10.46 -14.67
C ALA A 466 -25.52 -12.00 -14.55
N ILE A 467 -26.26 -12.62 -13.63
CA ILE A 467 -26.25 -14.08 -13.45
C ILE A 467 -27.01 -14.86 -14.54
N ARG A 468 -27.51 -14.19 -15.58
CA ARG A 468 -28.26 -14.79 -16.72
C ARG A 468 -27.56 -14.63 -18.06
N VAL A 469 -26.36 -14.07 -18.08
CA VAL A 469 -25.59 -13.83 -19.30
C VAL A 469 -25.36 -15.13 -20.06
N ASP A 470 -25.01 -16.20 -19.35
CA ASP A 470 -24.87 -17.56 -19.87
C ASP A 470 -25.19 -18.62 -18.78
N GLU A 471 -24.97 -19.90 -19.07
CA GLU A 471 -25.26 -21.00 -18.12
C GLU A 471 -24.33 -21.00 -16.91
N GLY A 472 -23.06 -20.54 -17.07
CA GLY A 472 -22.05 -20.47 -16.01
C GLY A 472 -22.19 -19.23 -15.14
N ALA A 473 -22.81 -18.15 -15.62
CA ALA A 473 -22.91 -16.87 -14.93
C ALA A 473 -23.59 -16.94 -13.55
N CYS A 474 -24.44 -17.94 -13.31
CA CYS A 474 -25.08 -18.16 -12.01
C CYS A 474 -24.31 -19.09 -11.07
N ARG A 475 -23.06 -19.42 -11.39
CA ARG A 475 -22.16 -20.27 -10.61
C ARG A 475 -20.90 -19.51 -10.26
N PHE A 476 -20.06 -20.07 -9.40
CA PHE A 476 -18.90 -19.40 -8.88
C PHE A 476 -17.60 -19.87 -9.55
N GLY A 477 -16.74 -18.92 -9.85
CA GLY A 477 -15.41 -19.13 -10.44
C GLY A 477 -14.26 -18.87 -9.48
N GLU A 478 -14.52 -18.10 -8.39
CA GLU A 478 -13.44 -17.71 -7.48
C GLU A 478 -13.83 -17.70 -6.02
N VAL A 479 -12.84 -18.03 -5.19
CA VAL A 479 -12.83 -17.89 -3.73
C VAL A 479 -11.53 -17.22 -3.32
N ALA A 480 -11.58 -16.00 -2.83
CA ALA A 480 -10.41 -15.22 -2.44
C ALA A 480 -10.35 -14.96 -0.93
N LEU A 481 -9.16 -15.07 -0.39
CA LEU A 481 -8.81 -14.84 1.00
C LEU A 481 -8.00 -13.54 1.12
N VAL A 482 -8.59 -12.52 1.72
CA VAL A 482 -7.99 -11.21 1.98
C VAL A 482 -8.15 -10.89 3.46
N PRO A 483 -7.07 -10.54 4.20
CA PRO A 483 -7.18 -10.22 5.63
C PRO A 483 -7.95 -8.91 5.83
N TYR A 484 -8.78 -8.86 6.88
CA TYR A 484 -9.58 -7.69 7.22
C TYR A 484 -8.73 -6.47 7.58
N ASP A 485 -7.54 -6.68 8.15
CA ASP A 485 -6.58 -5.62 8.51
C ASP A 485 -5.71 -5.15 7.33
N SER A 486 -6.14 -5.41 6.08
CA SER A 486 -5.43 -4.95 4.89
C SER A 486 -5.30 -3.41 4.87
N PRO A 487 -4.25 -2.86 4.24
CA PRO A 487 -4.08 -1.41 4.10
C PRO A 487 -5.22 -0.74 3.33
N ILE A 488 -5.94 -1.50 2.50
CA ILE A 488 -7.08 -1.02 1.72
C ILE A 488 -8.31 -0.92 2.62
N ARG A 489 -8.69 -2.02 3.27
CA ARG A 489 -9.87 -2.08 4.14
C ARG A 489 -9.79 -1.09 5.30
N SER A 490 -8.62 -0.93 5.89
CA SER A 490 -8.40 -0.03 7.04
C SER A 490 -8.64 1.44 6.75
N GLN A 491 -8.86 1.83 5.49
CA GLN A 491 -9.18 3.19 5.08
C GLN A 491 -10.68 3.48 5.08
N GLU A 492 -11.52 2.43 5.10
CA GLU A 492 -12.99 2.54 5.06
C GLU A 492 -13.49 3.34 3.84
N ILE A 493 -12.80 3.20 2.70
CA ILE A 493 -13.10 3.87 1.43
C ILE A 493 -13.65 2.83 0.45
N LEU A 494 -14.71 3.15 -0.27
CA LEU A 494 -15.10 2.46 -1.49
C LEU A 494 -14.43 3.18 -2.66
N PHE A 495 -13.54 2.48 -3.37
CA PHE A 495 -12.74 3.10 -4.43
C PHE A 495 -13.50 3.23 -5.75
N TYR A 496 -14.58 2.48 -5.96
CA TYR A 496 -15.25 2.34 -7.26
C TYR A 496 -14.30 1.86 -8.36
N ASP A 497 -13.34 1.04 -7.96
CA ASP A 497 -12.33 0.44 -8.83
C ASP A 497 -12.06 -0.99 -8.33
N THR A 498 -12.26 -1.98 -9.19
CA THR A 498 -12.20 -3.40 -8.85
C THR A 498 -10.84 -3.77 -8.25
N LEU A 499 -9.73 -3.24 -8.78
CA LEU A 499 -8.38 -3.50 -8.27
C LEU A 499 -8.23 -3.24 -6.76
N PHE A 500 -8.90 -2.20 -6.24
CA PHE A 500 -8.85 -1.88 -4.80
C PHE A 500 -9.97 -2.59 -4.02
N ASP A 501 -11.18 -2.56 -4.55
CA ASP A 501 -12.36 -2.99 -3.79
C ASP A 501 -12.35 -4.52 -3.56
N GLU A 502 -11.88 -5.34 -4.52
CA GLU A 502 -11.66 -6.78 -4.35
C GLU A 502 -10.56 -7.07 -3.31
N ASN A 503 -9.49 -6.28 -3.28
CA ASN A 503 -8.39 -6.42 -2.34
C ASN A 503 -8.68 -5.80 -0.95
N ALA A 504 -9.90 -5.30 -0.72
CA ALA A 504 -10.34 -4.79 0.57
C ALA A 504 -10.85 -5.89 1.52
N ALA A 505 -11.32 -7.04 1.02
CA ALA A 505 -11.93 -8.08 1.85
C ALA A 505 -11.93 -9.45 1.15
N CYS A 506 -12.07 -10.54 1.94
CA CYS A 506 -12.41 -11.83 1.35
C CYS A 506 -13.61 -11.69 0.42
N HIS A 507 -13.52 -12.27 -0.77
CA HIS A 507 -14.56 -12.17 -1.80
C HIS A 507 -14.82 -13.50 -2.48
N LEU A 508 -15.92 -13.56 -3.21
CA LEU A 508 -16.26 -14.62 -4.13
C LEU A 508 -16.55 -13.97 -5.48
N ALA A 509 -16.22 -14.64 -6.59
CA ALA A 509 -16.69 -14.23 -7.90
C ALA A 509 -17.70 -15.22 -8.45
N PHE A 510 -18.80 -14.72 -9.00
CA PHE A 510 -19.64 -15.51 -9.85
C PHE A 510 -19.23 -15.36 -11.31
N GLY A 511 -19.30 -16.46 -12.07
CA GLY A 511 -18.87 -16.52 -13.46
C GLY A 511 -17.64 -17.40 -13.68
N ASP A 512 -16.72 -16.97 -14.53
CA ASP A 512 -15.57 -17.74 -15.02
C ASP A 512 -14.54 -18.06 -13.94
N ALA A 513 -13.86 -19.21 -14.07
CA ALA A 513 -12.80 -19.63 -13.16
C ALA A 513 -11.44 -19.56 -13.85
N TYR A 514 -10.40 -19.17 -13.09
CA TYR A 514 -9.05 -19.09 -13.61
C TYR A 514 -8.40 -20.48 -13.74
N PRO A 515 -7.79 -20.81 -14.91
CA PRO A 515 -7.15 -22.11 -15.14
C PRO A 515 -6.03 -22.44 -14.16
N GLU A 516 -5.29 -21.44 -13.69
CA GLU A 516 -4.18 -21.60 -12.72
C GLU A 516 -4.64 -22.15 -11.36
N CYS A 517 -5.95 -22.12 -11.08
CA CYS A 517 -6.53 -22.67 -9.86
C CYS A 517 -6.58 -24.21 -9.80
N VAL A 518 -6.15 -24.90 -10.85
CA VAL A 518 -5.94 -26.35 -10.85
C VAL A 518 -4.59 -26.72 -11.40
N ARG A 519 -4.02 -27.82 -10.92
CA ARG A 519 -2.70 -28.29 -11.31
C ARG A 519 -2.62 -28.60 -12.80
N GLY A 520 -1.79 -27.85 -13.55
CA GLY A 520 -1.60 -27.98 -14.99
C GLY A 520 -2.74 -27.36 -15.81
N GLY A 521 -3.63 -26.59 -15.19
CA GLY A 521 -4.79 -26.00 -15.85
C GLY A 521 -4.45 -24.99 -16.95
N GLU A 522 -3.30 -24.32 -16.86
CA GLU A 522 -2.84 -23.38 -17.90
C GLU A 522 -2.62 -24.03 -19.27
N ASP A 523 -2.41 -25.35 -19.32
CA ASP A 523 -2.24 -26.14 -20.55
C ASP A 523 -3.50 -26.92 -20.94
N MET A 524 -4.59 -26.85 -20.15
CA MET A 524 -5.84 -27.57 -20.37
C MET A 524 -6.78 -26.83 -21.32
N THR A 525 -7.60 -27.58 -22.06
CA THR A 525 -8.74 -27.02 -22.81
C THR A 525 -9.88 -26.67 -21.87
N ALA A 526 -10.86 -25.88 -22.35
CA ALA A 526 -12.06 -25.54 -21.58
C ALA A 526 -12.84 -26.79 -21.15
N GLU A 527 -12.92 -27.82 -21.99
CA GLU A 527 -13.57 -29.09 -21.68
C GLU A 527 -12.84 -29.86 -20.58
N GLU A 528 -11.49 -29.84 -20.59
CA GLU A 528 -10.68 -30.48 -19.55
C GLU A 528 -10.81 -29.73 -18.21
N LEU A 529 -10.76 -28.39 -18.20
CA LEU A 529 -11.01 -27.58 -17.01
C LEU A 529 -12.42 -27.84 -16.43
N TYR A 530 -13.42 -27.92 -17.30
CA TYR A 530 -14.79 -28.26 -16.90
C TYR A 530 -14.87 -29.65 -16.28
N ALA A 531 -14.14 -30.64 -16.80
CA ALA A 531 -14.03 -31.98 -16.24
C ALA A 531 -13.32 -32.03 -14.88
N GLU A 532 -12.34 -31.14 -14.64
CA GLU A 532 -11.72 -30.93 -13.32
C GLU A 532 -12.67 -30.24 -12.32
N GLY A 533 -13.82 -29.76 -12.77
CA GLY A 533 -14.87 -29.17 -11.94
C GLY A 533 -14.85 -27.64 -11.87
N LEU A 534 -14.10 -26.96 -12.73
CA LEU A 534 -14.12 -25.51 -12.83
C LEU A 534 -15.37 -25.04 -13.57
N ASN A 535 -15.83 -23.87 -13.23
CA ASN A 535 -16.89 -23.18 -13.95
C ASN A 535 -16.34 -22.44 -15.17
N HIS A 536 -17.14 -22.29 -16.21
CA HIS A 536 -16.85 -21.50 -17.39
C HIS A 536 -18.00 -20.56 -17.70
N SER A 537 -17.69 -19.28 -17.97
CA SER A 537 -18.65 -18.22 -18.27
C SER A 537 -17.99 -17.11 -19.08
N ASP A 538 -18.80 -16.30 -19.77
CA ASP A 538 -18.36 -15.06 -20.42
C ASP A 538 -18.28 -13.87 -19.43
N THR A 539 -18.63 -14.06 -18.16
CA THR A 539 -18.60 -13.04 -17.11
C THR A 539 -17.75 -13.48 -15.91
N HIS A 540 -17.24 -12.53 -15.15
CA HIS A 540 -16.58 -12.72 -13.86
C HIS A 540 -16.84 -11.48 -13.02
N VAL A 541 -17.49 -11.62 -11.87
CA VAL A 541 -17.93 -10.51 -11.03
C VAL A 541 -17.65 -10.81 -9.56
N ASP A 542 -16.74 -10.03 -8.98
CA ASP A 542 -16.34 -10.13 -7.58
C ASP A 542 -17.30 -9.39 -6.66
N PHE A 543 -17.63 -9.99 -5.52
CA PHE A 543 -18.36 -9.34 -4.44
C PHE A 543 -17.79 -9.73 -3.08
N MET A 544 -17.61 -8.74 -2.23
CA MET A 544 -16.88 -8.84 -0.97
C MET A 544 -17.78 -9.38 0.13
N ILE A 545 -17.31 -10.42 0.84
CA ILE A 545 -18.00 -11.07 1.98
C ILE A 545 -17.21 -10.97 3.30
N GLY A 546 -15.99 -10.45 3.26
CA GLY A 546 -15.10 -10.36 4.41
C GLY A 546 -15.62 -9.37 5.45
N THR A 547 -15.72 -9.80 6.71
CA THR A 547 -16.08 -8.99 7.88
C THR A 547 -15.03 -9.14 8.98
N HIS A 548 -15.05 -8.25 9.96
CA HIS A 548 -14.12 -8.29 11.11
C HIS A 548 -14.29 -9.56 11.99
N ASP A 549 -15.42 -10.24 11.88
CA ASP A 549 -15.76 -11.46 12.62
C ASP A 549 -15.81 -12.72 11.74
N LEU A 550 -15.39 -12.60 10.46
CA LEU A 550 -15.38 -13.75 9.54
C LEU A 550 -14.50 -14.86 10.09
N SER A 551 -15.07 -16.06 10.15
CA SER A 551 -14.38 -17.31 10.48
C SER A 551 -14.42 -18.26 9.29
N ILE A 552 -13.26 -18.87 8.97
CA ILE A 552 -13.13 -19.88 7.92
C ILE A 552 -12.43 -21.10 8.50
N ILE A 553 -13.07 -22.26 8.37
CA ILE A 553 -12.51 -23.55 8.78
C ILE A 553 -12.31 -24.41 7.54
N GLY A 554 -11.09 -24.89 7.34
CA GLY A 554 -10.75 -25.83 6.27
C GLY A 554 -10.82 -27.27 6.76
N THR A 555 -11.50 -28.15 6.01
CA THR A 555 -11.56 -29.58 6.27
C THR A 555 -10.66 -30.33 5.30
N ARG A 556 -9.79 -31.20 5.81
CA ARG A 556 -8.89 -32.05 5.01
C ARG A 556 -9.55 -33.37 4.64
N ALA A 557 -8.94 -34.12 3.71
CA ALA A 557 -9.45 -35.41 3.25
C ALA A 557 -9.56 -36.48 4.36
N ASP A 558 -8.78 -36.39 5.42
CA ASP A 558 -8.85 -37.27 6.59
C ASP A 558 -9.91 -36.84 7.62
N GLY A 559 -10.67 -35.78 7.34
CA GLY A 559 -11.68 -35.20 8.21
C GLY A 559 -11.15 -34.27 9.29
N SER A 560 -9.84 -34.03 9.35
CA SER A 560 -9.26 -33.04 10.27
C SER A 560 -9.61 -31.62 9.85
N GLU A 561 -9.85 -30.75 10.83
CA GLU A 561 -10.20 -29.36 10.63
C GLU A 561 -9.08 -28.43 11.07
N ILE A 562 -8.87 -27.36 10.30
CA ILE A 562 -7.89 -26.30 10.57
C ILE A 562 -8.59 -24.96 10.47
N VAL A 563 -8.38 -24.09 11.47
CA VAL A 563 -8.85 -22.71 11.41
C VAL A 563 -7.97 -21.93 10.43
N VAL A 564 -8.57 -21.47 9.33
CA VAL A 564 -7.90 -20.69 8.28
C VAL A 564 -8.01 -19.21 8.57
N PHE A 565 -9.23 -18.76 8.96
CA PHE A 565 -9.51 -17.38 9.37
C PHE A 565 -10.18 -17.35 10.73
N GLU A 566 -9.74 -16.41 11.56
CA GLU A 566 -10.36 -16.07 12.84
C GLU A 566 -10.38 -14.54 12.97
N ASN A 567 -11.52 -13.98 13.39
CA ASN A 567 -11.69 -12.54 13.51
C ASN A 567 -11.30 -11.78 12.21
N GLY A 568 -11.70 -12.30 11.07
CA GLY A 568 -11.47 -11.69 9.76
C GLY A 568 -10.03 -11.76 9.22
N ASN A 569 -9.11 -12.44 9.91
CA ASN A 569 -7.70 -12.48 9.54
C ASN A 569 -7.17 -13.93 9.48
N PHE A 570 -6.05 -14.14 8.78
CA PHE A 570 -5.39 -15.44 8.77
C PHE A 570 -5.00 -15.87 10.20
N ALA A 571 -5.31 -17.10 10.56
CA ALA A 571 -5.04 -17.68 11.88
C ALA A 571 -3.68 -18.43 11.96
N PHE A 572 -2.81 -18.31 10.92
CA PHE A 572 -1.52 -19.04 10.83
C PHE A 572 -0.44 -18.20 10.15
#